data_74b9fe01356daa302a4b5d3078328a17
#
_entry.id   74b9fe01356daa302a4b5d3078328a17
#
_cell.length_a   1.000
_cell.length_b   1.000
_cell.length_c   1.000
_cell.angle_alpha   90.00
_cell.angle_beta   90.00
_cell.angle_gamma   90.00
#
_symmetry.space_group_name_H-M   'P 1'
#
loop_
_entity.id
_entity.type
_entity.pdbx_description
1 polymer ?
#
loop_
_entity_poly.entity_id
_entity_poly.type
_entity_poly.pdbx_seq_one_letter_code
_entity_poly.pdbx_strand_id
1 'polypeptide(L)'
;AFPDNQRSVFKGHLFVGDVLLADSGMRHHPLTPMTESNLVKVMQGQCKGQVGLVDHRVVALGPEAITARFQALRQQGVGVAIVDAVDNADLLRLGPALKAMPLVTGGSGVAIGLPANWGLTPNPQAAALPAVAGWQAVVSGSCSQATRAQVAHVKALGWPCMAMDVQALVSGGESGLAAQCDAVLAWAKPLLAKGPVLVYSTDEPDVVKAAQAQWGSLQTGHAVEQALARVAQGLVQAGVGQLVVAGGETSGACVQALGITQLQIGAQIDPGVPWCHAHSPLAPQGLHLTLKSGNFGGEDFFRQAFVQLQSAATGAA
;
A
#
# COMPACT_ATOMS: atom_id res chain seq x y z
N ALA A 1 0.61 14.92 -0.11
CA ALA A 1 -0.61 14.76 0.70
C ALA A 1 -1.53 13.69 0.12
N PHE A 2 -2.32 13.09 0.97
CA PHE A 2 -3.43 12.22 0.61
C PHE A 2 -4.47 12.27 1.74
N PRO A 3 -5.35 13.32 1.75
CA PRO A 3 -6.25 13.59 2.87
C PRO A 3 -7.21 12.44 3.20
N ASP A 4 -7.76 11.75 2.19
CA ASP A 4 -8.65 10.58 2.41
C ASP A 4 -7.96 9.48 3.23
N ASN A 5 -6.63 9.40 3.16
CA ASN A 5 -5.82 8.48 3.94
C ASN A 5 -5.13 9.19 5.12
N GLN A 6 -5.72 10.26 5.62
CA GLN A 6 -5.26 11.02 6.78
C GLN A 6 -3.80 11.51 6.64
N ARG A 7 -3.39 11.89 5.43
CA ARG A 7 -2.07 12.48 5.14
C ARG A 7 -2.25 13.88 4.62
N SER A 8 -2.15 14.89 5.50
CA SER A 8 -2.22 16.30 5.14
C SER A 8 -0.86 16.97 5.27
N VAL A 9 -0.61 17.99 4.43
CA VAL A 9 0.58 18.82 4.50
C VAL A 9 0.17 20.26 4.76
N PHE A 10 0.65 20.83 5.84
CA PHE A 10 0.38 22.20 6.22
C PHE A 10 1.67 22.90 6.66
N LYS A 11 1.96 24.07 6.07
CA LYS A 11 3.22 24.81 6.31
C LYS A 11 4.48 23.95 6.06
N GLY A 12 4.40 23.08 5.05
CA GLY A 12 5.47 22.14 4.73
C GLY A 12 5.62 20.97 5.69
N HIS A 13 4.79 20.84 6.69
CA HIS A 13 4.83 19.73 7.64
C HIS A 13 3.78 18.68 7.31
N LEU A 14 4.19 17.41 7.27
CA LEU A 14 3.30 16.27 7.05
C LEU A 14 2.71 15.82 8.38
N PHE A 15 1.38 15.68 8.37
CA PHE A 15 0.59 15.07 9.43
C PHE A 15 0.15 13.66 9.04
N VAL A 16 0.06 12.79 10.02
CA VAL A 16 -0.50 11.44 9.96
C VAL A 16 -1.64 11.39 10.96
N GLY A 17 -2.88 11.47 10.48
CA GLY A 17 -4.01 11.77 11.35
C GLY A 17 -3.81 13.12 12.04
N ASP A 18 -3.92 13.12 13.35
CA ASP A 18 -3.85 14.33 14.18
C ASP A 18 -2.43 14.64 14.72
N VAL A 19 -1.41 13.85 14.33
CA VAL A 19 -0.05 14.02 14.82
C VAL A 19 0.94 14.31 13.69
N LEU A 20 2.05 14.95 14.02
CA LEU A 20 3.14 15.13 13.06
C LEU A 20 3.75 13.78 12.64
N LEU A 21 4.26 13.70 11.42
CA LEU A 21 4.91 12.50 10.90
C LEU A 21 5.96 11.93 11.86
N ALA A 22 6.80 12.79 12.44
CA ALA A 22 7.85 12.39 13.37
C ALA A 22 7.33 11.90 14.74
N ASP A 23 6.05 12.14 15.06
CA ASP A 23 5.38 11.69 16.29
C ASP A 23 4.45 10.50 16.04
N SER A 24 4.34 10.07 14.79
CA SER A 24 3.54 8.92 14.37
C SER A 24 4.35 7.61 14.46
N GLY A 25 3.66 6.48 14.24
CA GLY A 25 4.31 5.17 14.14
C GLY A 25 5.38 5.08 13.04
N MET A 26 5.37 6.00 12.06
CA MET A 26 6.38 6.07 11.00
C MET A 26 7.78 6.48 11.51
N ARG A 27 7.87 7.10 12.70
CA ARG A 27 9.15 7.39 13.37
C ARG A 27 10.03 6.14 13.53
N HIS A 28 9.39 5.00 13.72
CA HIS A 28 10.05 3.72 13.98
C HIS A 28 9.97 2.76 12.78
N HIS A 29 9.78 3.30 11.56
CA HIS A 29 9.76 2.46 10.36
C HIS A 29 11.08 1.71 10.19
N PRO A 30 11.06 0.38 9.98
CA PRO A 30 12.28 -0.45 10.03
C PRO A 30 13.35 -0.08 9.00
N LEU A 31 12.93 0.33 7.79
CA LEU A 31 13.85 0.66 6.69
C LEU A 31 14.08 2.16 6.55
N THR A 32 13.04 2.98 6.77
CA THR A 32 13.06 4.42 6.55
C THR A 32 12.41 5.14 7.73
N PRO A 33 13.09 5.26 8.88
CA PRO A 33 12.56 5.97 10.04
C PRO A 33 12.32 7.45 9.71
N MET A 34 11.10 7.94 9.98
CA MET A 34 10.67 9.30 9.68
C MET A 34 10.75 10.17 10.94
N THR A 35 11.91 10.79 11.14
CA THR A 35 12.20 11.59 12.36
C THR A 35 12.05 13.10 12.15
N GLU A 36 11.76 13.54 10.92
CA GLU A 36 11.52 14.94 10.57
C GLU A 36 10.17 15.07 9.87
N SER A 37 9.33 15.99 10.32
CA SER A 37 8.00 16.24 9.74
C SER A 37 7.99 17.33 8.69
N ASN A 38 9.01 18.21 8.68
CA ASN A 38 9.14 19.27 7.69
C ASN A 38 9.67 18.71 6.36
N LEU A 39 8.77 18.57 5.39
CA LEU A 39 9.11 17.99 4.08
C LEU A 39 10.09 18.81 3.27
N VAL A 40 10.15 20.14 3.49
CA VAL A 40 11.17 20.99 2.84
C VAL A 40 12.56 20.58 3.33
N LYS A 41 12.72 20.37 4.64
CA LYS A 41 14.00 19.89 5.21
C LYS A 41 14.33 18.47 4.76
N VAL A 42 13.34 17.58 4.78
CA VAL A 42 13.52 16.17 4.34
C VAL A 42 14.01 16.16 2.89
N MET A 43 13.36 16.91 2.01
CA MET A 43 13.72 16.98 0.60
C MET A 43 15.05 17.68 0.38
N GLN A 44 15.34 18.74 1.13
CA GLN A 44 16.62 19.47 1.03
C GLN A 44 17.82 18.56 1.35
N GLY A 45 17.67 17.62 2.27
CA GLY A 45 18.71 16.63 2.57
C GLY A 45 18.98 15.64 1.43
N GLN A 46 18.09 15.56 0.44
CA GLN A 46 18.16 14.64 -0.70
C GLN A 46 18.49 15.34 -2.01
N CYS A 47 18.52 16.68 -2.03
CA CYS A 47 18.73 17.51 -3.22
C CYS A 47 19.93 18.44 -3.07
N LYS A 48 20.70 18.60 -4.15
CA LYS A 48 21.76 19.62 -4.22
C LYS A 48 21.20 21.04 -4.44
N GLY A 49 20.07 21.15 -5.17
CA GLY A 49 19.38 22.40 -5.45
C GLY A 49 18.51 22.85 -4.28
N GLN A 50 18.12 24.13 -4.31
CA GLN A 50 17.25 24.71 -3.28
C GLN A 50 15.84 24.12 -3.37
N VAL A 51 15.25 23.79 -2.21
CA VAL A 51 13.86 23.35 -2.06
C VAL A 51 13.01 24.47 -1.50
N GLY A 52 11.88 24.74 -2.14
CA GLY A 52 10.92 25.78 -1.74
C GLY A 52 9.61 25.22 -1.23
N LEU A 53 8.71 26.14 -0.88
CA LEU A 53 7.37 25.83 -0.40
C LEU A 53 6.30 26.65 -1.15
N VAL A 54 5.25 25.99 -1.58
CA VAL A 54 3.96 26.58 -1.92
C VAL A 54 3.04 26.34 -0.75
N ASP A 55 2.90 27.31 0.13
CA ASP A 55 2.15 27.14 1.37
C ASP A 55 0.63 27.19 1.13
N HIS A 56 -0.13 26.71 2.09
CA HIS A 56 -1.60 26.59 2.00
C HIS A 56 -2.30 27.93 1.70
N ARG A 57 -1.75 29.07 2.14
CA ARG A 57 -2.34 30.39 1.80
C ARG A 57 -2.32 30.65 0.29
N VAL A 58 -1.30 30.17 -0.40
CA VAL A 58 -1.22 30.26 -1.86
C VAL A 58 -2.14 29.23 -2.51
N VAL A 59 -2.15 28.00 -2.00
CA VAL A 59 -3.02 26.92 -2.52
C VAL A 59 -4.51 27.31 -2.44
N ALA A 60 -4.92 27.91 -1.33
CA ALA A 60 -6.29 28.36 -1.12
C ALA A 60 -6.76 29.45 -2.10
N LEU A 61 -5.83 30.18 -2.75
CA LEU A 61 -6.15 31.18 -3.76
C LEU A 61 -6.40 30.60 -5.16
N GLY A 62 -6.10 29.31 -5.36
CA GLY A 62 -6.41 28.60 -6.59
C GLY A 62 -5.25 28.42 -7.56
N PRO A 63 -5.52 27.82 -8.75
CA PRO A 63 -4.50 27.37 -9.70
C PRO A 63 -3.58 28.47 -10.22
N GLU A 64 -4.12 29.66 -10.47
CA GLU A 64 -3.36 30.79 -10.98
C GLU A 64 -2.30 31.25 -9.97
N ALA A 65 -2.67 31.35 -8.68
CA ALA A 65 -1.76 31.73 -7.61
C ALA A 65 -0.66 30.67 -7.40
N ILE A 66 -1.03 29.39 -7.47
CA ILE A 66 -0.08 28.27 -7.40
C ILE A 66 0.92 28.36 -8.56
N THR A 67 0.45 28.58 -9.79
CA THR A 67 1.28 28.71 -10.99
C THR A 67 2.23 29.90 -10.88
N ALA A 68 1.73 31.06 -10.44
CA ALA A 68 2.55 32.25 -10.22
C ALA A 68 3.64 32.00 -9.16
N ARG A 69 3.30 31.27 -8.09
CA ARG A 69 4.26 30.90 -7.05
C ARG A 69 5.33 29.96 -7.57
N PHE A 70 5.00 28.95 -8.40
CA PHE A 70 5.98 28.08 -9.06
C PHE A 70 6.95 28.90 -9.92
N GLN A 71 6.44 29.86 -10.69
CA GLN A 71 7.28 30.73 -11.52
C GLN A 71 8.23 31.59 -10.68
N ALA A 72 7.73 32.19 -9.59
CA ALA A 72 8.55 32.97 -8.67
C ALA A 72 9.66 32.13 -8.01
N LEU A 73 9.34 30.91 -7.56
CA LEU A 73 10.32 29.99 -7.01
C LEU A 73 11.39 29.62 -8.04
N ARG A 74 10.98 29.35 -9.28
CA ARG A 74 11.92 29.03 -10.38
C ARG A 74 12.86 30.18 -10.67
N GLN A 75 12.37 31.44 -10.67
CA GLN A 75 13.20 32.63 -10.84
C GLN A 75 14.22 32.82 -9.71
N GLN A 76 13.91 32.31 -8.52
CA GLN A 76 14.79 32.26 -7.35
C GLN A 76 15.81 31.12 -7.38
N GLY A 77 15.83 30.31 -8.45
CA GLY A 77 16.71 29.13 -8.55
C GLY A 77 16.24 27.88 -7.80
N VAL A 78 14.99 27.87 -7.31
CA VAL A 78 14.40 26.69 -6.64
C VAL A 78 14.07 25.64 -7.68
N GLY A 79 14.64 24.45 -7.52
CA GLY A 79 14.43 23.30 -8.43
C GLY A 79 13.30 22.36 -8.02
N VAL A 80 12.97 22.31 -6.73
CA VAL A 80 11.92 21.45 -6.16
C VAL A 80 11.05 22.27 -5.21
N ALA A 81 9.74 22.15 -5.32
CA ALA A 81 8.81 22.78 -4.40
C ALA A 81 7.92 21.74 -3.71
N ILE A 82 7.87 21.77 -2.38
CA ILE A 82 6.84 21.10 -1.58
C ILE A 82 5.56 21.92 -1.70
N VAL A 83 4.42 21.28 -1.84
CA VAL A 83 3.12 21.91 -1.93
C VAL A 83 2.23 21.43 -0.80
N ASP A 84 1.64 22.36 -0.06
CA ASP A 84 0.67 22.04 0.98
C ASP A 84 -0.64 21.55 0.35
N ALA A 85 -1.30 20.62 1.04
CA ALA A 85 -2.70 20.24 0.80
C ALA A 85 -3.26 19.63 2.08
N VAL A 86 -4.40 20.14 2.54
CA VAL A 86 -5.06 19.69 3.79
C VAL A 86 -6.33 18.90 3.50
N ASP A 87 -6.93 19.10 2.34
CA ASP A 87 -8.12 18.41 1.88
C ASP A 87 -8.06 18.08 0.38
N ASN A 88 -9.07 17.35 -0.13
CA ASN A 88 -9.14 17.00 -1.55
C ASN A 88 -9.40 18.22 -2.45
N ALA A 89 -10.04 19.28 -1.93
CA ALA A 89 -10.25 20.50 -2.69
C ALA A 89 -8.91 21.17 -3.03
N ASP A 90 -7.92 21.09 -2.15
CA ASP A 90 -6.57 21.57 -2.42
C ASP A 90 -5.88 20.78 -3.54
N LEU A 91 -6.07 19.44 -3.55
CA LEU A 91 -5.54 18.59 -4.63
C LEU A 91 -6.22 18.91 -5.99
N LEU A 92 -7.51 19.22 -5.97
CA LEU A 92 -8.24 19.67 -7.17
C LEU A 92 -7.76 21.04 -7.65
N ARG A 93 -7.44 21.98 -6.74
CA ARG A 93 -6.85 23.29 -7.10
C ARG A 93 -5.44 23.15 -7.67
N LEU A 94 -4.67 22.19 -7.14
CA LEU A 94 -3.31 21.91 -7.59
C LEU A 94 -3.27 21.31 -9.00
N GLY A 95 -4.24 20.46 -9.38
CA GLY A 95 -4.28 19.75 -10.66
C GLY A 95 -4.02 20.66 -11.87
N PRO A 96 -4.81 21.74 -12.11
CA PRO A 96 -4.59 22.64 -13.25
C PRO A 96 -3.21 23.31 -13.28
N ALA A 97 -2.64 23.66 -12.11
CA ALA A 97 -1.33 24.27 -12.00
C ALA A 97 -0.19 23.32 -12.42
N LEU A 98 -0.43 22.00 -12.38
CA LEU A 98 0.52 20.97 -12.78
C LEU A 98 0.45 20.61 -14.27
N LYS A 99 -0.57 21.08 -15.01
CA LYS A 99 -0.82 20.70 -16.41
C LYS A 99 0.37 20.86 -17.34
N ALA A 100 1.12 21.94 -17.17
CA ALA A 100 2.28 22.27 -18.02
C ALA A 100 3.61 21.76 -17.47
N MET A 101 3.62 21.03 -16.34
CA MET A 101 4.86 20.50 -15.78
C MET A 101 5.29 19.22 -16.50
N PRO A 102 6.56 19.12 -16.94
CA PRO A 102 7.06 17.93 -17.61
C PRO A 102 7.19 16.72 -16.66
N LEU A 103 7.36 16.97 -15.37
CA LEU A 103 7.47 15.94 -14.33
C LEU A 103 6.77 16.41 -13.05
N VAL A 104 5.92 15.55 -12.54
CA VAL A 104 5.27 15.69 -11.23
C VAL A 104 5.57 14.45 -10.41
N THR A 105 5.96 14.63 -9.15
CA THR A 105 6.16 13.55 -8.20
C THR A 105 5.34 13.84 -6.94
N GLY A 106 4.82 12.78 -6.32
CA GLY A 106 4.03 12.92 -5.10
C GLY A 106 3.46 11.60 -4.61
N GLY A 107 2.81 11.62 -3.46
CA GLY A 107 1.93 10.53 -3.05
C GLY A 107 0.72 10.44 -3.99
N SER A 108 0.01 9.31 -3.93
CA SER A 108 -1.11 9.00 -4.84
C SER A 108 -2.22 10.05 -4.86
N GLY A 109 -2.41 10.82 -3.77
CA GLY A 109 -3.39 11.90 -3.71
C GLY A 109 -3.22 12.98 -4.79
N VAL A 110 -2.00 13.25 -5.28
CA VAL A 110 -1.80 14.25 -6.34
C VAL A 110 -2.55 13.90 -7.63
N ALA A 111 -2.77 12.62 -7.89
CA ALA A 111 -3.48 12.14 -9.06
C ALA A 111 -4.96 12.52 -9.09
N ILE A 112 -5.58 12.84 -7.95
CA ILE A 112 -7.00 13.22 -7.84
C ILE A 112 -7.31 14.45 -8.71
N GLY A 113 -6.41 15.44 -8.74
CA GLY A 113 -6.59 16.68 -9.48
C GLY A 113 -6.19 16.62 -10.96
N LEU A 114 -5.47 15.58 -11.41
CA LEU A 114 -4.86 15.55 -12.73
C LEU A 114 -5.83 15.23 -13.88
N PRO A 115 -6.80 14.28 -13.78
CA PRO A 115 -7.61 13.84 -14.92
C PRO A 115 -8.38 14.97 -15.62
N ALA A 116 -8.86 15.95 -14.86
CA ALA A 116 -9.57 17.11 -15.40
C ALA A 116 -8.75 17.93 -16.42
N ASN A 117 -7.41 17.89 -16.34
CA ASN A 117 -6.52 18.56 -17.27
C ASN A 117 -6.64 18.05 -18.72
N TRP A 118 -7.18 16.85 -18.91
CA TRP A 118 -7.40 16.20 -20.21
C TRP A 118 -8.88 15.96 -20.51
N GLY A 119 -9.78 16.61 -19.78
CA GLY A 119 -11.21 16.47 -19.97
C GLY A 119 -11.76 15.10 -19.55
N LEU A 120 -11.00 14.34 -18.75
CA LEU A 120 -11.45 13.05 -18.25
C LEU A 120 -12.42 13.25 -17.10
N THR A 121 -13.52 12.52 -17.17
CA THR A 121 -14.56 12.47 -16.13
C THR A 121 -14.63 11.08 -15.50
N PRO A 122 -15.06 10.97 -14.24
CA PRO A 122 -15.26 9.66 -13.61
C PRO A 122 -16.22 8.78 -14.44
N ASN A 123 -15.83 7.53 -14.64
CA ASN A 123 -16.65 6.53 -15.32
C ASN A 123 -16.77 5.29 -14.41
N PRO A 124 -17.97 5.01 -13.86
CA PRO A 124 -18.20 3.85 -13.01
C PRO A 124 -17.85 2.50 -13.66
N GLN A 125 -18.01 2.40 -14.99
CA GLN A 125 -17.66 1.18 -15.73
C GLN A 125 -16.15 0.92 -15.77
N ALA A 126 -15.32 1.96 -15.61
CA ALA A 126 -13.87 1.79 -15.55
C ALA A 126 -13.43 0.97 -14.32
N ALA A 127 -14.25 0.91 -13.27
CA ALA A 127 -13.99 0.12 -12.07
C ALA A 127 -14.55 -1.30 -12.14
N ALA A 128 -15.26 -1.67 -13.20
CA ALA A 128 -15.80 -3.00 -13.36
C ALA A 128 -14.68 -4.00 -13.68
N LEU A 129 -14.60 -5.07 -12.91
CA LEU A 129 -13.63 -6.14 -13.11
C LEU A 129 -14.32 -7.38 -13.68
N PRO A 130 -13.65 -8.19 -14.52
CA PRO A 130 -14.12 -9.51 -14.90
C PRO A 130 -14.40 -10.37 -13.65
N ALA A 131 -15.42 -11.21 -13.69
CA ALA A 131 -15.70 -12.12 -12.59
C ALA A 131 -14.59 -13.17 -12.47
N VAL A 132 -14.14 -13.41 -11.26
CA VAL A 132 -13.16 -14.46 -10.94
C VAL A 132 -13.73 -15.35 -9.84
N ALA A 133 -13.81 -16.65 -10.13
CA ALA A 133 -14.14 -17.66 -9.13
C ALA A 133 -12.89 -18.08 -8.35
N GLY A 134 -13.08 -18.69 -7.19
CA GLY A 134 -12.00 -19.29 -6.41
C GLY A 134 -12.07 -18.93 -4.94
N TRP A 135 -11.14 -19.52 -4.17
CA TRP A 135 -11.04 -19.33 -2.74
C TRP A 135 -10.46 -17.97 -2.37
N GLN A 136 -10.59 -17.62 -1.10
CA GLN A 136 -10.15 -16.34 -0.53
C GLN A 136 -8.95 -16.55 0.38
N ALA A 137 -7.93 -15.71 0.25
CA ALA A 137 -6.78 -15.75 1.15
C ALA A 137 -6.19 -14.36 1.38
N VAL A 138 -5.57 -14.18 2.54
CA VAL A 138 -4.77 -13.01 2.90
C VAL A 138 -3.34 -13.45 3.17
N VAL A 139 -2.38 -12.72 2.60
CA VAL A 139 -0.94 -12.86 2.88
C VAL A 139 -0.44 -11.53 3.43
N SER A 140 0.12 -11.52 4.65
CA SER A 140 0.51 -10.31 5.35
C SER A 140 1.94 -10.36 5.87
N GLY A 141 2.80 -9.47 5.35
CA GLY A 141 4.19 -9.30 5.79
C GLY A 141 4.45 -7.97 6.52
N SER A 142 3.45 -7.09 6.61
CA SER A 142 3.62 -5.77 7.23
C SER A 142 3.49 -5.82 8.75
N CYS A 143 4.43 -5.17 9.45
CA CYS A 143 4.41 -4.99 10.89
C CYS A 143 3.90 -3.61 11.33
N SER A 144 3.26 -2.85 10.43
CA SER A 144 2.65 -1.56 10.77
C SER A 144 1.52 -1.70 11.78
N GLN A 145 1.25 -0.65 12.54
CA GLN A 145 0.18 -0.64 13.54
C GLN A 145 -1.18 -0.98 12.91
N ALA A 146 -1.49 -0.38 11.75
CA ALA A 146 -2.75 -0.66 11.04
C ALA A 146 -2.86 -2.14 10.65
N THR A 147 -1.81 -2.73 10.06
CA THR A 147 -1.86 -4.15 9.68
C THR A 147 -1.93 -5.08 10.89
N ARG A 148 -1.25 -4.76 12.00
CA ARG A 148 -1.38 -5.55 13.24
C ARG A 148 -2.80 -5.53 13.79
N ALA A 149 -3.47 -4.38 13.78
CA ALA A 149 -4.88 -4.27 14.16
C ALA A 149 -5.78 -5.11 13.24
N GLN A 150 -5.55 -5.07 11.93
CA GLN A 150 -6.30 -5.88 10.94
C GLN A 150 -6.11 -7.38 11.15
N VAL A 151 -4.89 -7.84 11.42
CA VAL A 151 -4.60 -9.24 11.76
C VAL A 151 -5.30 -9.65 13.07
N ALA A 152 -5.22 -8.81 14.11
CA ALA A 152 -5.89 -9.04 15.39
C ALA A 152 -7.43 -9.12 15.22
N HIS A 153 -7.98 -8.24 14.41
CA HIS A 153 -9.41 -8.18 14.13
C HIS A 153 -9.93 -9.49 13.50
N VAL A 154 -9.31 -9.97 12.43
CA VAL A 154 -9.78 -11.22 11.78
C VAL A 154 -9.51 -12.46 12.64
N LYS A 155 -8.48 -12.46 13.48
CA LYS A 155 -8.28 -13.50 14.51
C LYS A 155 -9.43 -13.51 15.51
N ALA A 156 -9.87 -12.34 15.98
CA ALA A 156 -11.02 -12.22 16.89
C ALA A 156 -12.34 -12.67 16.23
N LEU A 157 -12.47 -12.53 14.91
CA LEU A 157 -13.59 -13.05 14.12
C LEU A 157 -13.53 -14.58 13.93
N GLY A 158 -12.48 -15.26 14.40
CA GLY A 158 -12.33 -16.70 14.30
C GLY A 158 -11.84 -17.20 12.94
N TRP A 159 -11.22 -16.35 12.12
CA TRP A 159 -10.62 -16.83 10.88
C TRP A 159 -9.47 -17.80 11.16
N PRO A 160 -9.28 -18.82 10.31
CA PRO A 160 -8.06 -19.61 10.31
C PRO A 160 -6.85 -18.72 10.01
N CYS A 161 -5.95 -18.60 10.97
CA CYS A 161 -4.77 -17.75 10.88
C CYS A 161 -3.51 -18.56 11.21
N MET A 162 -2.47 -18.45 10.39
CA MET A 162 -1.18 -19.11 10.62
C MET A 162 -0.05 -18.10 10.56
N ALA A 163 0.71 -18.00 11.65
CA ALA A 163 1.93 -17.23 11.70
C ALA A 163 3.10 -18.00 11.08
N MET A 164 3.96 -17.31 10.35
CA MET A 164 5.24 -17.87 9.92
C MET A 164 6.29 -17.61 10.99
N ASP A 165 7.12 -18.60 11.27
CA ASP A 165 8.24 -18.48 12.19
C ASP A 165 9.44 -17.82 11.47
N VAL A 166 9.60 -16.51 11.69
CA VAL A 166 10.67 -15.72 11.05
C VAL A 166 12.07 -16.23 11.46
N GLN A 167 12.23 -16.69 12.68
CA GLN A 167 13.49 -17.23 13.16
C GLN A 167 13.88 -18.49 12.39
N ALA A 168 12.95 -19.42 12.25
CA ALA A 168 13.18 -20.66 11.51
C ALA A 168 13.36 -20.41 9.99
N LEU A 169 12.70 -19.39 9.41
CA LEU A 169 12.93 -18.97 8.03
C LEU A 169 14.35 -18.53 7.78
N VAL A 170 14.91 -17.68 8.67
CA VAL A 170 16.25 -17.12 8.46
C VAL A 170 17.34 -18.14 8.80
N SER A 171 17.22 -18.85 9.93
CA SER A 171 18.23 -19.81 10.38
C SER A 171 18.27 -21.09 9.54
N GLY A 172 17.14 -21.51 8.96
CA GLY A 172 17.01 -22.74 8.18
C GLY A 172 17.44 -22.60 6.71
N GLY A 173 17.73 -21.39 6.24
CA GLY A 173 18.06 -21.14 4.84
C GLY A 173 16.98 -21.64 3.86
N GLU A 174 17.36 -22.03 2.63
CA GLU A 174 16.40 -22.47 1.61
C GLU A 174 15.58 -23.71 2.03
N SER A 175 16.17 -24.65 2.75
CA SER A 175 15.47 -25.84 3.22
C SER A 175 14.44 -25.54 4.32
N GLY A 176 14.78 -24.63 5.23
CA GLY A 176 13.86 -24.15 6.27
C GLY A 176 12.70 -23.36 5.68
N LEU A 177 12.98 -22.49 4.72
CA LEU A 177 11.98 -21.75 3.97
C LEU A 177 11.01 -22.69 3.24
N ALA A 178 11.54 -23.69 2.51
CA ALA A 178 10.74 -24.67 1.80
C ALA A 178 9.83 -25.45 2.77
N ALA A 179 10.38 -25.99 3.85
CA ALA A 179 9.64 -26.76 4.83
C ALA A 179 8.50 -25.95 5.49
N GLN A 180 8.74 -24.68 5.83
CA GLN A 180 7.69 -23.82 6.37
C GLN A 180 6.59 -23.52 5.35
N CYS A 181 6.95 -23.20 4.10
CA CYS A 181 5.98 -22.96 3.04
C CYS A 181 5.10 -24.20 2.82
N ASP A 182 5.70 -25.39 2.78
CA ASP A 182 4.96 -26.65 2.60
C ASP A 182 4.02 -26.93 3.79
N ALA A 183 4.46 -26.67 5.01
CA ALA A 183 3.63 -26.80 6.21
C ALA A 183 2.43 -25.83 6.20
N VAL A 184 2.67 -24.57 5.82
CA VAL A 184 1.60 -23.55 5.69
C VAL A 184 0.60 -23.96 4.62
N LEU A 185 1.05 -24.42 3.47
CA LEU A 185 0.17 -24.85 2.37
C LEU A 185 -0.61 -26.12 2.72
N ALA A 186 0.01 -27.08 3.40
CA ALA A 186 -0.68 -28.26 3.89
C ALA A 186 -1.79 -27.91 4.89
N TRP A 187 -1.55 -26.95 5.76
CA TRP A 187 -2.53 -26.43 6.70
C TRP A 187 -3.65 -25.65 6.00
N ALA A 188 -3.32 -24.78 5.04
CA ALA A 188 -4.29 -23.88 4.40
C ALA A 188 -5.27 -24.63 3.48
N LYS A 189 -4.78 -25.56 2.64
CA LYS A 189 -5.59 -26.25 1.60
C LYS A 189 -6.94 -26.80 2.08
N PRO A 190 -7.03 -27.57 3.17
CA PRO A 190 -8.31 -28.10 3.64
C PRO A 190 -9.25 -27.03 4.23
N LEU A 191 -8.75 -25.85 4.52
CA LEU A 191 -9.49 -24.73 5.12
C LEU A 191 -10.07 -23.78 4.05
N LEU A 192 -9.48 -23.69 2.88
CA LEU A 192 -9.90 -22.78 1.80
C LEU A 192 -11.37 -22.94 1.42
N ALA A 193 -11.90 -24.17 1.43
CA ALA A 193 -13.30 -24.44 1.14
C ALA A 193 -14.26 -23.98 2.26
N LYS A 194 -13.75 -23.65 3.45
CA LYS A 194 -14.55 -23.24 4.61
C LYS A 194 -14.65 -21.73 4.76
N GLY A 195 -13.74 -20.99 4.12
CA GLY A 195 -13.69 -19.53 4.18
C GLY A 195 -12.28 -18.98 3.96
N PRO A 196 -12.12 -17.67 4.15
CA PRO A 196 -10.81 -17.03 3.98
C PRO A 196 -9.79 -17.54 5.00
N VAL A 197 -8.53 -17.67 4.56
CA VAL A 197 -7.40 -17.99 5.43
C VAL A 197 -6.43 -16.82 5.48
N LEU A 198 -5.77 -16.59 6.61
CA LEU A 198 -4.71 -15.61 6.78
C LEU A 198 -3.38 -16.29 7.07
N VAL A 199 -2.37 -16.02 6.24
CA VAL A 199 -0.96 -16.33 6.51
C VAL A 199 -0.21 -15.04 6.76
N TYR A 200 0.54 -14.95 7.85
CA TYR A 200 1.19 -13.72 8.23
C TYR A 200 2.56 -13.93 8.89
N SER A 201 3.46 -12.96 8.68
CA SER A 201 4.69 -12.78 9.44
C SER A 201 4.65 -11.49 10.27
N THR A 202 3.46 -10.88 10.35
CA THR A 202 3.19 -9.66 11.10
C THR A 202 3.41 -9.91 12.58
N ASP A 203 4.31 -9.15 13.21
CA ASP A 203 4.67 -9.34 14.62
C ASP A 203 4.86 -8.00 15.34
N GLU A 204 5.07 -8.05 16.65
CA GLU A 204 5.37 -6.86 17.45
C GLU A 204 6.75 -6.28 17.07
N PRO A 205 6.92 -4.94 17.13
CA PRO A 205 8.15 -4.28 16.70
C PRO A 205 9.43 -4.80 17.38
N ASP A 206 9.33 -5.23 18.62
CA ASP A 206 10.48 -5.71 19.36
C ASP A 206 10.93 -7.10 18.91
N VAL A 207 10.01 -7.97 18.52
CA VAL A 207 10.31 -9.29 17.93
C VAL A 207 10.99 -9.10 16.57
N VAL A 208 10.47 -8.20 15.75
CA VAL A 208 11.06 -7.85 14.45
C VAL A 208 12.48 -7.29 14.63
N LYS A 209 12.66 -6.35 15.57
CA LYS A 209 13.98 -5.78 15.88
C LYS A 209 14.97 -6.83 16.37
N ALA A 210 14.54 -7.76 17.22
CA ALA A 210 15.39 -8.85 17.71
C ALA A 210 15.90 -9.74 16.57
N ALA A 211 15.01 -10.14 15.65
CA ALA A 211 15.37 -10.90 14.45
C ALA A 211 16.33 -10.11 13.56
N GLN A 212 16.05 -8.83 13.32
CA GLN A 212 16.92 -7.95 12.52
C GLN A 212 18.29 -7.71 13.16
N ALA A 213 18.36 -7.60 14.49
CA ALA A 213 19.63 -7.45 15.21
C ALA A 213 20.50 -8.71 15.12
N GLN A 214 19.88 -9.88 15.07
CA GLN A 214 20.59 -11.16 15.01
C GLN A 214 21.08 -11.50 13.61
N TRP A 215 20.28 -11.25 12.55
CA TRP A 215 20.58 -11.69 11.18
C TRP A 215 20.70 -10.55 10.16
N GLY A 216 20.49 -9.32 10.56
CA GLY A 216 20.46 -8.17 9.69
C GLY A 216 19.08 -7.91 9.08
N SER A 217 18.77 -6.62 8.94
CA SER A 217 17.46 -6.14 8.47
C SER A 217 17.11 -6.61 7.05
N LEU A 218 18.10 -6.53 6.13
CA LEU A 218 17.90 -6.91 4.74
C LEU A 218 17.70 -8.41 4.57
N GLN A 219 18.48 -9.24 5.26
CA GLN A 219 18.40 -10.69 5.16
C GLN A 219 17.08 -11.21 5.75
N THR A 220 16.66 -10.69 6.89
CA THR A 220 15.39 -11.03 7.53
C THR A 220 14.21 -10.64 6.65
N GLY A 221 14.20 -9.41 6.13
CA GLY A 221 13.15 -8.94 5.21
C GLY A 221 13.04 -9.82 3.97
N HIS A 222 14.17 -10.08 3.31
CA HIS A 222 14.20 -10.88 2.09
C HIS A 222 13.69 -12.32 2.30
N ALA A 223 14.08 -12.98 3.39
CA ALA A 223 13.60 -14.34 3.71
C ALA A 223 12.07 -14.38 3.91
N VAL A 224 11.52 -13.38 4.62
CA VAL A 224 10.08 -13.25 4.83
C VAL A 224 9.35 -13.00 3.51
N GLU A 225 9.85 -12.09 2.68
CA GLU A 225 9.27 -11.76 1.37
C GLU A 225 9.24 -12.98 0.45
N GLN A 226 10.35 -13.73 0.36
CA GLN A 226 10.45 -14.95 -0.43
C GLN A 226 9.46 -16.02 0.06
N ALA A 227 9.36 -16.22 1.38
CA ALA A 227 8.46 -17.21 1.96
C ALA A 227 6.98 -16.85 1.70
N LEU A 228 6.58 -15.60 1.94
CA LEU A 228 5.21 -15.16 1.69
C LEU A 228 4.85 -15.18 0.20
N ALA A 229 5.79 -14.85 -0.68
CA ALA A 229 5.61 -14.95 -2.12
C ALA A 229 5.41 -16.41 -2.57
N ARG A 230 6.21 -17.35 -2.04
CA ARG A 230 6.05 -18.79 -2.31
C ARG A 230 4.73 -19.34 -1.76
N VAL A 231 4.30 -18.89 -0.59
CA VAL A 231 2.98 -19.21 -0.04
C VAL A 231 1.88 -18.68 -0.95
N ALA A 232 1.95 -17.43 -1.42
CA ALA A 232 0.98 -16.86 -2.35
C ALA A 232 0.87 -17.67 -3.65
N GLN A 233 2.01 -18.10 -4.22
CA GLN A 233 2.01 -19.00 -5.38
C GLN A 233 1.27 -20.32 -5.10
N GLY A 234 1.59 -20.97 -3.98
CA GLY A 234 0.98 -22.24 -3.62
C GLY A 234 -0.53 -22.13 -3.31
N LEU A 235 -0.97 -21.01 -2.74
CA LEU A 235 -2.38 -20.71 -2.51
C LEU A 235 -3.13 -20.49 -3.85
N VAL A 236 -2.57 -19.75 -4.78
CA VAL A 236 -3.16 -19.54 -6.11
C VAL A 236 -3.23 -20.86 -6.88
N GLN A 237 -2.19 -21.68 -6.86
CA GLN A 237 -2.19 -23.03 -7.45
C GLN A 237 -3.21 -23.97 -6.78
N ALA A 238 -3.54 -23.73 -5.51
CA ALA A 238 -4.59 -24.46 -4.79
C ALA A 238 -6.01 -23.94 -5.07
N GLY A 239 -6.18 -22.94 -5.95
CA GLY A 239 -7.47 -22.43 -6.37
C GLY A 239 -7.91 -21.14 -5.67
N VAL A 240 -7.00 -20.41 -5.02
CA VAL A 240 -7.28 -19.04 -4.56
C VAL A 240 -7.40 -18.13 -5.77
N GLY A 241 -8.60 -17.57 -5.96
CA GLY A 241 -8.93 -16.60 -7.01
C GLY A 241 -9.06 -15.17 -6.49
N GLN A 242 -9.06 -14.98 -5.17
CA GLN A 242 -9.23 -13.68 -4.51
C GLN A 242 -8.16 -13.55 -3.42
N LEU A 243 -7.11 -12.75 -3.69
CA LEU A 243 -5.93 -12.64 -2.83
C LEU A 243 -5.74 -11.21 -2.32
N VAL A 244 -5.66 -11.05 -1.01
CA VAL A 244 -5.25 -9.81 -0.35
C VAL A 244 -3.78 -9.92 0.05
N VAL A 245 -2.95 -8.96 -0.35
CA VAL A 245 -1.55 -8.88 0.06
C VAL A 245 -1.32 -7.60 0.86
N ALA A 246 -0.83 -7.72 2.08
CA ALA A 246 -0.57 -6.61 3.00
C ALA A 246 0.92 -6.45 3.28
N GLY A 247 1.46 -5.32 2.85
CA GLY A 247 2.89 -4.95 2.92
C GLY A 247 3.42 -4.53 1.58
N GLY A 248 4.21 -3.46 1.51
CA GLY A 248 4.74 -2.91 0.26
C GLY A 248 5.69 -3.91 -0.42
N GLU A 249 6.72 -4.33 0.29
CA GLU A 249 7.73 -5.29 -0.14
C GLU A 249 7.08 -6.65 -0.44
N THR A 250 6.21 -7.12 0.45
CA THR A 250 5.44 -8.36 0.27
C THR A 250 4.60 -8.31 -1.02
N SER A 251 3.97 -7.17 -1.30
CA SER A 251 3.19 -6.97 -2.52
C SER A 251 4.05 -7.11 -3.77
N GLY A 252 5.23 -6.48 -3.78
CA GLY A 252 6.19 -6.59 -4.87
C GLY A 252 6.65 -8.02 -5.10
N ALA A 253 7.04 -8.72 -4.03
CA ALA A 253 7.48 -10.11 -4.08
C ALA A 253 6.38 -11.06 -4.59
N CYS A 254 5.14 -10.90 -4.12
CA CYS A 254 4.00 -11.70 -4.58
C CYS A 254 3.67 -11.45 -6.05
N VAL A 255 3.65 -10.20 -6.52
CA VAL A 255 3.39 -9.85 -7.92
C VAL A 255 4.43 -10.49 -8.85
N GLN A 256 5.71 -10.42 -8.48
CA GLN A 256 6.80 -11.06 -9.23
C GLN A 256 6.67 -12.58 -9.24
N ALA A 257 6.45 -13.20 -8.09
CA ALA A 257 6.33 -14.65 -7.96
C ALA A 257 5.10 -15.20 -8.72
N LEU A 258 4.01 -14.46 -8.77
CA LEU A 258 2.81 -14.82 -9.54
C LEU A 258 2.94 -14.53 -11.03
N GLY A 259 4.05 -13.95 -11.51
CA GLY A 259 4.29 -13.63 -12.92
C GLY A 259 3.33 -12.56 -13.45
N ILE A 260 2.85 -11.68 -12.60
CA ILE A 260 1.89 -10.61 -12.96
C ILE A 260 2.66 -9.43 -13.54
N THR A 261 2.31 -9.03 -14.76
CA THR A 261 2.92 -7.90 -15.47
C THR A 261 1.96 -6.73 -15.68
N GLN A 262 0.67 -6.96 -15.48
CA GLN A 262 -0.38 -5.96 -15.71
C GLN A 262 -1.51 -6.13 -14.68
N LEU A 263 -2.02 -4.99 -14.20
CA LEU A 263 -3.18 -4.91 -13.32
C LEU A 263 -4.25 -4.02 -13.96
N GLN A 264 -5.47 -4.53 -14.06
CA GLN A 264 -6.65 -3.71 -14.32
C GLN A 264 -7.19 -3.24 -12.96
N ILE A 265 -7.24 -1.94 -12.76
CA ILE A 265 -7.70 -1.33 -11.50
C ILE A 265 -9.23 -1.34 -11.46
N GLY A 266 -9.77 -1.85 -10.37
CA GLY A 266 -11.20 -1.91 -10.10
C GLY A 266 -11.67 -0.95 -9.01
N ALA A 267 -12.77 -1.32 -8.36
CA ALA A 267 -13.36 -0.51 -7.31
C ALA A 267 -12.44 -0.38 -6.08
N GLN A 268 -12.41 0.81 -5.51
CA GLN A 268 -11.69 1.12 -4.29
C GLN A 268 -12.35 0.42 -3.09
N ILE A 269 -11.56 -0.32 -2.31
CA ILE A 269 -12.00 -0.96 -1.05
C ILE A 269 -11.92 0.07 0.08
N ASP A 270 -10.81 0.77 0.13
CA ASP A 270 -10.50 1.82 1.11
C ASP A 270 -9.61 2.87 0.41
N PRO A 271 -9.51 4.12 0.87
CA PRO A 271 -8.73 5.16 0.20
C PRO A 271 -7.35 4.70 -0.24
N GLY A 272 -7.11 4.71 -1.56
CA GLY A 272 -5.85 4.30 -2.18
C GLY A 272 -5.61 2.79 -2.28
N VAL A 273 -6.58 1.95 -1.97
CA VAL A 273 -6.45 0.49 -2.04
C VAL A 273 -7.62 -0.10 -2.84
N PRO A 274 -7.46 -0.32 -4.14
CA PRO A 274 -8.48 -0.93 -4.99
C PRO A 274 -8.35 -2.46 -5.04
N TRP A 275 -9.44 -3.14 -5.42
CA TRP A 275 -9.31 -4.42 -6.07
C TRP A 275 -8.73 -4.26 -7.47
N CYS A 276 -7.92 -5.20 -7.88
CA CYS A 276 -7.41 -5.30 -9.24
C CYS A 276 -7.70 -6.68 -9.82
N HIS A 277 -7.88 -6.74 -11.14
CA HIS A 277 -7.83 -7.99 -11.88
C HIS A 277 -6.45 -8.16 -12.51
N ALA A 278 -5.89 -9.35 -12.39
CA ALA A 278 -4.59 -9.71 -12.93
C ALA A 278 -4.67 -11.00 -13.75
N HIS A 279 -3.82 -11.10 -14.76
CA HIS A 279 -3.49 -12.34 -15.41
C HIS A 279 -2.20 -12.92 -14.82
N SER A 280 -2.25 -14.18 -14.44
CA SER A 280 -1.11 -14.93 -13.93
C SER A 280 -1.02 -16.28 -14.65
N PRO A 281 0.19 -16.75 -15.01
CA PRO A 281 0.35 -18.11 -15.52
C PRO A 281 -0.16 -19.21 -14.56
N LEU A 282 -0.22 -18.88 -13.26
CA LEU A 282 -0.70 -19.78 -12.21
C LEU A 282 -2.23 -19.72 -12.01
N ALA A 283 -2.89 -18.72 -12.57
CA ALA A 283 -4.34 -18.52 -12.54
C ALA A 283 -4.88 -18.21 -13.93
N PRO A 284 -5.03 -19.19 -14.82
CA PRO A 284 -5.45 -18.96 -16.22
C PRO A 284 -6.84 -18.32 -16.35
N GLN A 285 -7.69 -18.46 -15.35
CA GLN A 285 -9.03 -17.84 -15.32
C GLN A 285 -9.03 -16.42 -14.74
N GLY A 286 -7.84 -15.87 -14.46
CA GLY A 286 -7.67 -14.59 -13.81
C GLY A 286 -7.55 -14.68 -12.28
N LEU A 287 -7.13 -13.58 -11.68
CA LEU A 287 -6.93 -13.43 -10.24
C LEU A 287 -7.43 -12.05 -9.81
N HIS A 288 -8.31 -11.98 -8.83
CA HIS A 288 -8.55 -10.75 -8.10
C HIS A 288 -7.45 -10.57 -7.06
N LEU A 289 -6.76 -9.44 -7.13
CA LEU A 289 -5.64 -9.12 -6.26
C LEU A 289 -5.82 -7.71 -5.70
N THR A 290 -5.62 -7.53 -4.39
CA THR A 290 -5.42 -6.21 -3.81
C THR A 290 -4.08 -6.12 -3.11
N LEU A 291 -3.38 -5.02 -3.36
CA LEU A 291 -2.05 -4.73 -2.84
C LEU A 291 -2.18 -3.58 -1.85
N LYS A 292 -2.02 -3.87 -0.57
CA LYS A 292 -2.22 -2.90 0.50
C LYS A 292 -0.87 -2.50 1.10
N SER A 293 -0.55 -1.20 1.06
CA SER A 293 0.54 -0.67 1.89
C SER A 293 0.22 -0.90 3.38
N GLY A 294 1.24 -1.14 4.18
CA GLY A 294 1.08 -1.51 5.58
C GLY A 294 0.18 -0.58 6.40
N ASN A 295 0.29 0.74 6.17
CA ASN A 295 -0.44 1.76 6.93
C ASN A 295 -1.82 2.10 6.37
N PHE A 296 -2.30 1.40 5.36
CA PHE A 296 -3.58 1.69 4.70
C PHE A 296 -4.68 0.74 5.18
N GLY A 297 -5.91 1.19 5.03
CA GLY A 297 -7.10 0.43 5.37
C GLY A 297 -7.50 0.52 6.84
N GLY A 298 -8.80 0.54 7.10
CA GLY A 298 -9.37 0.45 8.44
C GLY A 298 -9.13 -0.92 9.10
N GLU A 299 -9.51 -1.07 10.35
CA GLU A 299 -9.29 -2.29 11.14
C GLU A 299 -9.96 -3.53 10.50
N ASP A 300 -11.16 -3.37 9.93
CA ASP A 300 -11.94 -4.45 9.28
C ASP A 300 -11.59 -4.65 7.79
N PHE A 301 -10.50 -4.08 7.30
CA PHE A 301 -10.14 -4.07 5.88
C PHE A 301 -10.16 -5.46 5.24
N PHE A 302 -9.59 -6.47 5.88
CA PHE A 302 -9.48 -7.81 5.27
C PHE A 302 -10.84 -8.46 5.02
N ARG A 303 -11.80 -8.29 5.92
CA ARG A 303 -13.16 -8.80 5.73
C ARG A 303 -13.93 -7.97 4.70
N GLN A 304 -13.85 -6.64 4.80
CA GLN A 304 -14.55 -5.73 3.89
C GLN A 304 -14.13 -5.93 2.44
N ALA A 305 -12.85 -6.20 2.18
CA ALA A 305 -12.35 -6.47 0.85
C ALA A 305 -13.14 -7.61 0.17
N PHE A 306 -13.32 -8.74 0.84
CA PHE A 306 -14.06 -9.87 0.26
C PHE A 306 -15.57 -9.63 0.19
N VAL A 307 -16.16 -8.95 1.17
CA VAL A 307 -17.59 -8.57 1.14
C VAL A 307 -17.90 -7.70 -0.06
N GLN A 308 -17.02 -6.76 -0.40
CA GLN A 308 -17.21 -5.88 -1.56
C GLN A 308 -17.24 -6.65 -2.88
N LEU A 309 -16.38 -7.64 -3.08
CA LEU A 309 -16.42 -8.49 -4.29
C LEU A 309 -17.70 -9.32 -4.37
N GLN A 310 -18.19 -9.84 -3.26
CA GLN A 310 -19.44 -10.59 -3.23
C GLN A 310 -20.64 -9.72 -3.59
N SER A 311 -20.69 -8.50 -3.05
CA SER A 311 -21.76 -7.53 -3.34
C SER A 311 -21.76 -7.09 -4.81
N ALA A 312 -20.58 -6.91 -5.42
CA ALA A 312 -20.45 -6.58 -6.83
C ALA A 312 -20.93 -7.72 -7.74
N ALA A 313 -20.69 -8.98 -7.36
CA ALA A 313 -21.14 -10.15 -8.09
C ALA A 313 -22.67 -10.35 -8.04
N THR A 314 -23.32 -9.97 -6.93
CA THR A 314 -24.79 -10.09 -6.74
C THR A 314 -25.58 -8.91 -7.30
N GLY A 315 -24.98 -7.74 -7.44
CA GLY A 315 -25.62 -6.54 -8.01
C GLY A 315 -25.55 -6.43 -9.53
N ALA A 316 -24.90 -7.37 -10.22
CA ALA A 316 -24.78 -7.45 -11.67
C ALA A 316 -25.73 -8.49 -12.32
N ALA A 317 -26.69 -9.06 -11.55
CA ALA A 317 -27.70 -10.00 -12.01
C ALA A 317 -29.05 -9.33 -12.25
#